data_aa27584ceb97d35d7e2a06ae1663cbd7
#
_entry.id   aa27584ceb97d35d7e2a06ae1663cbd7
#
_cell.length_a   1.000
_cell.length_b   1.000
_cell.length_c   1.000
_cell.angle_alpha   90.00
_cell.angle_beta   90.00
_cell.angle_gamma   90.00
#
_symmetry.space_group_name_H-M   'P 1'
#
loop_
_entity.id
_entity.type
_entity.pdbx_description
1 polymer ?
#
loop_
_entity_poly.entity_id
_entity_poly.type
_entity_poly.pdbx_seq_one_letter_code
_entity_poly.pdbx_strand_id
1 'polypeptide(L)'
;MRLSYLAYTFSLAMMYFSFVLLVPIIVAIIFNETNAILPFIIAGASALMLSVTLKKIIPGASLVKSINDIKKSEGLCTVTFSWIFAGLFAMIPYLFFGISPVNALFEATSGITATGATIFTHFDFPKTLFFWRSFSQWLGGMGIIVLFIAILPQFAVAGRQLFFAEAPGPTEEKLTPRIKSTAMSLWKIYFGMTLLEILLLKFSGMEWFNAVCHSFSSVSGGGFSPHGDSLIGYSNTVLWTICFFMFFAGASYNLQYRAWSKFNPLVLFKNEEFRTYFSIVIVLALLLATSLYLHSHYDILGSLTHSFFQICSVISTTGFCSVDFANWDYTSKVLLFIAMFAGSCASSAGGGIKIVRWLLVAKIMKSELAKILHPKAVYNIKVGRYSVPKDVLYQTLMFVSFYLAILGLSALTIAVIEQNTIVGISSAVSSLGNIGPGLGKIIGPLGSFDSLHEISKIIIILDMYIGRLELIPFLVLFQKSIWTLHK
;
A
#
# COMPACT_ATOMS: atom_id res chain seq x y z
N MET A 1 11.69 -16.99 -21.04
CA MET A 1 11.68 -17.07 -19.57
C MET A 1 12.28 -18.40 -19.13
N ARG A 2 13.20 -18.41 -18.16
CA ARG A 2 13.81 -19.64 -17.62
C ARG A 2 12.97 -20.10 -16.42
N LEU A 3 12.23 -21.19 -16.59
CA LEU A 3 11.31 -21.69 -15.58
C LEU A 3 12.02 -22.11 -14.28
N SER A 4 13.26 -22.63 -14.38
CA SER A 4 14.09 -23.01 -13.23
C SER A 4 14.41 -21.82 -12.30
N TYR A 5 14.74 -20.65 -12.86
CA TYR A 5 15.00 -19.44 -12.07
C TYR A 5 13.73 -18.90 -11.41
N LEU A 6 12.61 -18.87 -12.17
CA LEU A 6 11.31 -18.49 -11.61
C LEU A 6 10.91 -19.39 -10.44
N ALA A 7 10.99 -20.71 -10.64
CA ALA A 7 10.63 -21.69 -9.62
C ALA A 7 11.51 -21.59 -8.38
N TYR A 8 12.83 -21.40 -8.57
CA TYR A 8 13.76 -21.23 -7.46
C TYR A 8 13.44 -20.00 -6.62
N THR A 9 13.30 -18.82 -7.26
CA THR A 9 13.06 -17.56 -6.56
C THR A 9 11.70 -17.52 -5.90
N PHE A 10 10.68 -18.03 -6.58
CA PHE A 10 9.33 -18.14 -6.02
C PHE A 10 9.30 -19.14 -4.85
N SER A 11 9.95 -20.30 -4.96
CA SER A 11 10.03 -21.28 -3.87
C SER A 11 10.74 -20.68 -2.63
N LEU A 12 11.79 -19.88 -2.84
CA LEU A 12 12.48 -19.21 -1.76
C LEU A 12 11.57 -18.20 -1.03
N ALA A 13 10.79 -17.41 -1.79
CA ALA A 13 9.82 -16.49 -1.22
C ALA A 13 8.75 -17.22 -0.39
N MET A 14 8.21 -18.33 -0.90
CA MET A 14 7.22 -19.13 -0.17
C MET A 14 7.81 -19.83 1.05
N MET A 15 9.06 -20.23 1.02
CA MET A 15 9.77 -20.77 2.20
C MET A 15 9.86 -19.73 3.32
N TYR A 16 10.28 -18.50 3.00
CA TYR A 16 10.31 -17.44 4.03
C TYR A 16 8.91 -17.09 4.53
N PHE A 17 7.93 -17.03 3.62
CA PHE A 17 6.55 -16.73 3.99
C PHE A 17 5.95 -17.81 4.91
N SER A 18 6.33 -19.09 4.75
CA SER A 18 5.89 -20.18 5.64
C SER A 18 6.29 -19.95 7.10
N PHE A 19 7.51 -19.44 7.36
CA PHE A 19 7.94 -19.08 8.71
C PHE A 19 7.20 -17.88 9.27
N VAL A 20 6.88 -16.91 8.43
CA VAL A 20 6.09 -15.72 8.80
C VAL A 20 4.69 -16.12 9.28
N LEU A 21 4.05 -17.09 8.62
CA LEU A 21 2.75 -17.62 8.99
C LEU A 21 2.73 -18.29 10.38
N LEU A 22 3.89 -18.66 10.93
CA LEU A 22 3.98 -19.24 12.29
C LEU A 22 4.07 -18.18 13.39
N VAL A 23 4.35 -16.91 13.05
CA VAL A 23 4.51 -15.83 14.05
C VAL A 23 3.25 -15.63 14.93
N PRO A 24 2.02 -15.63 14.37
CA PRO A 24 0.81 -15.50 15.19
C PRO A 24 0.61 -16.57 16.24
N ILE A 25 1.27 -17.74 16.13
CA ILE A 25 1.22 -18.81 17.13
C ILE A 25 1.76 -18.32 18.46
N ILE A 26 2.74 -17.42 18.45
CA ILE A 26 3.29 -16.81 19.68
C ILE A 26 2.18 -16.04 20.41
N VAL A 27 1.36 -15.31 19.67
CA VAL A 27 0.22 -14.55 20.21
C VAL A 27 -0.86 -15.51 20.74
N ALA A 28 -1.14 -16.59 19.99
CA ALA A 28 -2.07 -17.63 20.43
C ALA A 28 -1.66 -18.26 21.78
N ILE A 29 -0.37 -18.49 21.99
CA ILE A 29 0.16 -19.02 23.27
C ILE A 29 0.02 -17.97 24.38
N ILE A 30 0.36 -16.70 24.12
CA ILE A 30 0.28 -15.61 25.11
C ILE A 30 -1.15 -15.40 25.60
N PHE A 31 -2.14 -15.49 24.70
CA PHE A 31 -3.56 -15.28 25.03
C PHE A 31 -4.32 -16.59 25.32
N ASN A 32 -3.64 -17.75 25.36
CA ASN A 32 -4.24 -19.08 25.59
C ASN A 32 -5.31 -19.46 24.54
N GLU A 33 -5.18 -19.01 23.30
CA GLU A 33 -6.10 -19.28 22.20
C GLU A 33 -5.69 -20.55 21.42
N THR A 34 -5.78 -21.72 22.04
CA THR A 34 -5.29 -22.98 21.46
C THR A 34 -5.93 -23.35 20.12
N ASN A 35 -7.19 -22.96 19.91
CA ASN A 35 -7.94 -23.20 18.67
C ASN A 35 -7.33 -22.43 17.48
N ALA A 36 -6.57 -21.35 17.72
CA ALA A 36 -5.93 -20.57 16.68
C ALA A 36 -4.58 -21.17 16.22
N ILE A 37 -3.99 -22.10 16.96
CA ILE A 37 -2.66 -22.66 16.65
C ILE A 37 -2.68 -23.49 15.37
N LEU A 38 -3.62 -24.45 15.29
CA LEU A 38 -3.72 -25.40 14.17
C LEU A 38 -3.88 -24.72 12.79
N PRO A 39 -4.75 -23.69 12.60
CA PRO A 39 -4.89 -22.98 11.34
C PRO A 39 -3.58 -22.40 10.81
N PHE A 40 -2.77 -21.79 11.67
CA PHE A 40 -1.49 -21.19 11.28
C PHE A 40 -0.40 -22.25 10.99
N ILE A 41 -0.42 -23.40 11.68
CA ILE A 41 0.46 -24.53 11.36
C ILE A 41 0.13 -25.06 9.96
N ILE A 42 -1.15 -25.26 9.64
CA ILE A 42 -1.58 -25.77 8.34
C ILE A 42 -1.21 -24.76 7.23
N ALA A 43 -1.43 -23.46 7.44
CA ALA A 43 -1.06 -22.42 6.49
C ALA A 43 0.47 -22.41 6.26
N GLY A 44 1.28 -22.46 7.29
CA GLY A 44 2.74 -22.51 7.19
C GLY A 44 3.24 -23.79 6.52
N ALA A 45 2.70 -24.94 6.91
CA ALA A 45 3.06 -26.24 6.32
C ALA A 45 2.71 -26.33 4.84
N SER A 46 1.54 -25.83 4.42
CA SER A 46 1.11 -25.83 3.02
C SER A 46 1.99 -24.92 2.15
N ALA A 47 2.38 -23.72 2.64
CA ALA A 47 3.31 -22.84 1.96
C ALA A 47 4.71 -23.48 1.82
N LEU A 48 5.19 -24.13 2.88
CA LEU A 48 6.47 -24.86 2.87
C LEU A 48 6.42 -26.04 1.89
N MET A 49 5.34 -26.81 1.88
CA MET A 49 5.13 -27.93 0.98
C MET A 49 5.20 -27.48 -0.48
N LEU A 50 4.52 -26.35 -0.84
CA LEU A 50 4.62 -25.77 -2.17
C LEU A 50 6.07 -25.38 -2.52
N SER A 51 6.78 -24.76 -1.60
CA SER A 51 8.19 -24.39 -1.81
C SER A 51 9.07 -25.61 -2.12
N VAL A 52 8.94 -26.69 -1.34
CA VAL A 52 9.73 -27.93 -1.52
C VAL A 52 9.36 -28.65 -2.81
N THR A 53 8.07 -28.75 -3.13
CA THR A 53 7.58 -29.45 -4.33
C THR A 53 8.04 -28.75 -5.60
N LEU A 54 8.00 -27.43 -5.66
CA LEU A 54 8.48 -26.68 -6.82
C LEU A 54 9.97 -26.87 -7.07
N LYS A 55 10.80 -26.92 -6.03
CA LYS A 55 12.23 -27.20 -6.17
C LYS A 55 12.53 -28.60 -6.68
N LYS A 56 11.68 -29.58 -6.33
CA LYS A 56 11.87 -30.99 -6.75
C LYS A 56 11.32 -31.26 -8.15
N ILE A 57 10.14 -30.70 -8.50
CA ILE A 57 9.43 -31.03 -9.75
C ILE A 57 10.05 -30.28 -10.93
N ILE A 58 10.51 -29.02 -10.74
CA ILE A 58 11.01 -28.23 -11.88
C ILE A 58 12.50 -28.51 -12.09
N PRO A 59 12.87 -29.10 -13.26
CA PRO A 59 14.26 -29.46 -13.57
C PRO A 59 15.17 -28.24 -13.53
N GLY A 60 16.30 -28.38 -12.86
CA GLY A 60 17.32 -27.30 -12.75
C GLY A 60 17.02 -26.23 -11.71
N ALA A 61 15.85 -26.22 -11.06
CA ALA A 61 15.55 -25.24 -10.00
C ALA A 61 16.50 -25.39 -8.80
N SER A 62 16.85 -26.62 -8.42
CA SER A 62 17.80 -26.92 -7.33
C SER A 62 19.25 -26.57 -7.67
N LEU A 63 19.60 -26.43 -8.96
CA LEU A 63 20.95 -26.11 -9.45
C LEU A 63 21.23 -24.60 -9.52
N VAL A 64 20.21 -23.75 -9.36
CA VAL A 64 20.39 -22.29 -9.36
C VAL A 64 21.14 -21.86 -8.11
N LYS A 65 22.39 -21.42 -8.28
CA LYS A 65 23.28 -21.02 -7.16
C LYS A 65 23.27 -19.51 -6.84
N SER A 66 22.75 -18.67 -7.76
CA SER A 66 22.80 -17.23 -7.61
C SER A 66 21.52 -16.55 -8.09
N ILE A 67 21.04 -15.61 -7.30
CA ILE A 67 19.90 -14.73 -7.61
C ILE A 67 20.35 -13.59 -8.56
N ASN A 68 21.65 -13.35 -8.71
CA ASN A 68 22.18 -12.21 -9.46
C ASN A 68 21.92 -12.29 -10.98
N ASP A 69 21.62 -13.49 -11.51
CA ASP A 69 21.42 -13.74 -12.93
C ASP A 69 19.96 -13.67 -13.38
N ILE A 70 19.05 -13.22 -12.51
CA ILE A 70 17.61 -13.14 -12.79
C ILE A 70 17.33 -12.07 -13.83
N LYS A 71 16.63 -12.45 -14.90
CA LYS A 71 16.13 -11.51 -15.90
C LYS A 71 14.97 -10.68 -15.33
N LYS A 72 14.80 -9.48 -15.86
CA LYS A 72 13.74 -8.52 -15.48
C LYS A 72 12.34 -9.14 -15.47
N SER A 73 11.99 -9.86 -16.52
CA SER A 73 10.69 -10.55 -16.64
C SER A 73 10.51 -11.65 -15.59
N GLU A 74 11.58 -12.40 -15.29
CA GLU A 74 11.56 -13.45 -14.28
C GLU A 74 11.32 -12.87 -12.88
N GLY A 75 11.98 -11.75 -12.56
CA GLY A 75 11.79 -11.04 -11.31
C GLY A 75 10.37 -10.51 -11.12
N LEU A 76 9.78 -9.91 -12.18
CA LEU A 76 8.41 -9.39 -12.14
C LEU A 76 7.38 -10.49 -11.93
N CYS A 77 7.51 -11.60 -12.69
CA CYS A 77 6.63 -12.75 -12.52
C CYS A 77 6.76 -13.36 -11.11
N THR A 78 8.01 -13.49 -10.60
CA THR A 78 8.23 -13.98 -9.23
C THR A 78 7.49 -13.15 -8.20
N VAL A 79 7.59 -11.83 -8.30
CA VAL A 79 6.92 -10.93 -7.36
C VAL A 79 5.41 -11.08 -7.45
N THR A 80 4.84 -10.99 -8.65
CA THR A 80 3.37 -11.09 -8.81
C THR A 80 2.83 -12.41 -8.30
N PHE A 81 3.47 -13.54 -8.64
CA PHE A 81 3.08 -14.84 -8.10
C PHE A 81 3.25 -14.92 -6.59
N SER A 82 4.35 -14.38 -6.04
CA SER A 82 4.56 -14.38 -4.59
C SER A 82 3.46 -13.63 -3.85
N TRP A 83 2.98 -12.50 -4.37
CA TRP A 83 1.88 -11.75 -3.77
C TRP A 83 0.55 -12.49 -3.85
N ILE A 84 0.21 -13.07 -5.01
CA ILE A 84 -1.03 -13.83 -5.19
C ILE A 84 -1.04 -15.06 -4.27
N PHE A 85 0.03 -15.84 -4.25
CA PHE A 85 0.11 -17.03 -3.41
C PHE A 85 0.23 -16.70 -1.91
N ALA A 86 0.87 -15.59 -1.55
CA ALA A 86 0.85 -15.10 -0.18
C ALA A 86 -0.59 -14.83 0.29
N GLY A 87 -1.44 -14.20 -0.53
CA GLY A 87 -2.87 -14.05 -0.25
C GLY A 87 -3.61 -15.37 -0.08
N LEU A 88 -3.32 -16.35 -0.97
CA LEU A 88 -3.92 -17.69 -0.90
C LEU A 88 -3.53 -18.46 0.38
N PHE A 89 -2.30 -18.35 0.83
CA PHE A 89 -1.91 -18.98 2.11
C PHE A 89 -2.35 -18.18 3.33
N ALA A 90 -2.38 -16.85 3.22
CA ALA A 90 -2.85 -15.98 4.26
C ALA A 90 -4.34 -16.13 4.57
N MET A 91 -5.15 -16.61 3.60
CA MET A 91 -6.58 -16.83 3.81
C MET A 91 -6.90 -18.08 4.62
N ILE A 92 -5.97 -19.05 4.70
CA ILE A 92 -6.23 -20.34 5.35
C ILE A 92 -6.73 -20.20 6.80
N PRO A 93 -6.11 -19.39 7.68
CA PRO A 93 -6.62 -19.19 9.03
C PRO A 93 -8.07 -18.70 9.06
N TYR A 94 -8.47 -17.81 8.16
CA TYR A 94 -9.84 -17.28 8.13
C TYR A 94 -10.88 -18.37 7.80
N LEU A 95 -10.53 -19.34 6.94
CA LEU A 95 -11.42 -20.47 6.63
C LEU A 95 -11.74 -21.32 7.87
N PHE A 96 -10.76 -21.51 8.75
CA PHE A 96 -10.96 -22.27 10.00
C PHE A 96 -11.86 -21.55 11.00
N PHE A 97 -12.00 -20.24 10.89
CA PHE A 97 -12.94 -19.46 11.70
C PHE A 97 -14.32 -19.29 11.04
N GLY A 98 -14.64 -20.10 10.02
CA GLY A 98 -15.96 -20.15 9.40
C GLY A 98 -16.24 -19.07 8.36
N ILE A 99 -15.23 -18.32 7.94
CA ILE A 99 -15.36 -17.30 6.88
C ILE A 99 -15.40 -18.00 5.52
N SER A 100 -16.34 -17.58 4.65
CA SER A 100 -16.47 -18.17 3.30
C SER A 100 -15.20 -17.97 2.46
N PRO A 101 -14.90 -18.84 1.49
CA PRO A 101 -13.64 -18.78 0.73
C PRO A 101 -13.39 -17.44 0.02
N VAL A 102 -14.42 -16.85 -0.58
CA VAL A 102 -14.29 -15.55 -1.26
C VAL A 102 -14.00 -14.43 -0.24
N ASN A 103 -14.71 -14.44 0.89
CA ASN A 103 -14.53 -13.49 1.98
C ASN A 103 -13.16 -13.66 2.65
N ALA A 104 -12.72 -14.90 2.88
CA ALA A 104 -11.39 -15.20 3.43
C ALA A 104 -10.27 -14.71 2.51
N LEU A 105 -10.41 -14.89 1.20
CA LEU A 105 -9.47 -14.38 0.22
C LEU A 105 -9.48 -12.85 0.17
N PHE A 106 -10.66 -12.24 0.24
CA PHE A 106 -10.83 -10.79 0.29
C PHE A 106 -10.08 -10.19 1.49
N GLU A 107 -10.34 -10.68 2.69
CA GLU A 107 -9.73 -10.19 3.93
C GLU A 107 -8.21 -10.40 3.93
N ALA A 108 -7.75 -11.58 3.50
CA ALA A 108 -6.32 -11.90 3.39
C ALA A 108 -5.61 -11.02 2.36
N THR A 109 -6.25 -10.79 1.19
CA THR A 109 -5.70 -9.90 0.16
C THR A 109 -5.65 -8.46 0.66
N SER A 110 -6.72 -7.98 1.28
CA SER A 110 -6.77 -6.64 1.89
C SER A 110 -5.68 -6.47 2.96
N GLY A 111 -5.41 -7.52 3.75
CA GLY A 111 -4.31 -7.55 4.71
C GLY A 111 -2.96 -7.42 4.01
N ILE A 112 -2.60 -8.35 3.13
CA ILE A 112 -1.28 -8.38 2.49
C ILE A 112 -1.04 -7.16 1.59
N THR A 113 -2.05 -6.69 0.87
CA THR A 113 -1.93 -5.49 0.04
C THR A 113 -1.97 -4.18 0.85
N ALA A 114 -2.16 -4.29 2.17
CA ALA A 114 -2.34 -3.15 3.07
C ALA A 114 -3.43 -2.18 2.55
N THR A 115 -4.58 -2.73 2.15
CA THR A 115 -5.72 -1.96 1.64
C THR A 115 -6.64 -1.52 2.78
N GLY A 116 -6.96 -2.41 3.74
CA GLY A 116 -7.82 -2.09 4.88
C GLY A 116 -9.32 -2.23 4.64
N ALA A 117 -9.75 -2.61 3.45
CA ALA A 117 -11.14 -3.00 3.21
C ALA A 117 -11.47 -4.30 3.95
N THR A 118 -12.60 -4.37 4.63
CA THR A 118 -12.96 -5.53 5.46
C THR A 118 -14.32 -6.10 5.13
N ILE A 119 -14.43 -7.44 5.26
CA ILE A 119 -15.71 -8.17 5.20
C ILE A 119 -16.28 -8.40 6.60
N PHE A 120 -15.58 -8.03 7.65
CA PHE A 120 -16.06 -8.29 9.01
C PHE A 120 -17.24 -7.39 9.35
N THR A 121 -18.32 -8.01 9.82
CA THR A 121 -19.53 -7.36 10.34
C THR A 121 -19.59 -7.43 11.87
N HIS A 122 -18.84 -8.35 12.46
CA HIS A 122 -18.69 -8.54 13.91
C HIS A 122 -17.22 -8.82 14.24
N PHE A 123 -16.83 -8.55 15.46
CA PHE A 123 -15.43 -8.59 15.91
C PHE A 123 -15.23 -9.56 17.09
N ASP A 124 -16.00 -10.65 17.11
CA ASP A 124 -15.93 -11.71 18.13
C ASP A 124 -14.97 -12.84 17.72
N PHE A 125 -13.80 -12.48 17.22
CA PHE A 125 -12.76 -13.44 16.83
C PHE A 125 -11.59 -13.43 17.82
N PRO A 126 -10.74 -14.48 17.81
CA PRO A 126 -9.55 -14.53 18.66
C PRO A 126 -8.59 -13.36 18.38
N LYS A 127 -7.92 -12.87 19.41
CA LYS A 127 -6.90 -11.81 19.30
C LYS A 127 -5.79 -12.20 18.33
N THR A 128 -5.47 -13.47 18.23
CA THR A 128 -4.51 -14.02 17.26
C THR A 128 -4.91 -13.69 15.82
N LEU A 129 -6.20 -13.75 15.48
CA LEU A 129 -6.67 -13.40 14.14
C LEU A 129 -6.56 -11.89 13.86
N PHE A 130 -6.90 -11.05 14.83
CA PHE A 130 -6.72 -9.60 14.72
C PHE A 130 -5.25 -9.19 14.64
N PHE A 131 -4.40 -9.87 15.39
CA PHE A 131 -2.95 -9.69 15.24
C PHE A 131 -2.49 -10.06 13.83
N TRP A 132 -2.96 -11.21 13.28
CA TRP A 132 -2.63 -11.62 11.91
C TRP A 132 -3.08 -10.59 10.87
N ARG A 133 -4.28 -10.03 11.00
CA ARG A 133 -4.76 -8.95 10.12
C ARG A 133 -3.78 -7.78 10.09
N SER A 134 -3.44 -7.22 11.23
CA SER A 134 -2.52 -6.08 11.34
C SER A 134 -1.08 -6.44 10.94
N PHE A 135 -0.61 -7.62 11.32
CA PHE A 135 0.73 -8.10 10.99
C PHE A 135 0.88 -8.37 9.49
N SER A 136 -0.14 -8.92 8.83
CA SER A 136 -0.13 -9.10 7.38
C SER A 136 -0.03 -7.77 6.64
N GLN A 137 -0.69 -6.71 7.12
CA GLN A 137 -0.53 -5.36 6.59
C GLN A 137 0.88 -4.82 6.79
N TRP A 138 1.45 -5.00 7.98
CA TRP A 138 2.83 -4.58 8.27
C TRP A 138 3.85 -5.25 7.35
N LEU A 139 3.68 -6.53 7.06
CA LEU A 139 4.48 -7.27 6.08
C LEU A 139 4.27 -6.76 4.66
N GLY A 140 3.01 -6.49 4.27
CA GLY A 140 2.65 -5.95 2.97
C GLY A 140 3.23 -4.56 2.72
N GLY A 141 3.21 -3.67 3.74
CA GLY A 141 3.86 -2.37 3.70
C GLY A 141 5.37 -2.48 3.46
N MET A 142 6.02 -3.40 4.17
CA MET A 142 7.43 -3.68 4.02
C MET A 142 7.77 -4.37 2.68
N GLY A 143 6.92 -5.29 2.24
CA GLY A 143 7.08 -6.01 0.97
C GLY A 143 7.16 -5.06 -0.22
N ILE A 144 6.33 -4.02 -0.26
CA ILE A 144 6.37 -3.02 -1.33
C ILE A 144 7.67 -2.19 -1.30
N ILE A 145 8.18 -1.84 -0.11
CA ILE A 145 9.43 -1.11 0.03
C ILE A 145 10.60 -1.94 -0.54
N VAL A 146 10.65 -3.24 -0.25
CA VAL A 146 11.65 -4.16 -0.80
C VAL A 146 11.47 -4.33 -2.30
N LEU A 147 10.24 -4.41 -2.79
CA LEU A 147 9.91 -4.48 -4.21
C LEU A 147 10.45 -3.25 -4.96
N PHE A 148 10.22 -2.05 -4.43
CA PHE A 148 10.76 -0.82 -4.99
C PHE A 148 12.29 -0.86 -5.12
N ILE A 149 12.98 -1.41 -4.14
CA ILE A 149 14.45 -1.47 -4.16
C ILE A 149 14.97 -2.55 -5.11
N ALA A 150 14.31 -3.70 -5.16
CA ALA A 150 14.76 -4.84 -5.97
C ALA A 150 14.46 -4.67 -7.46
N ILE A 151 13.32 -4.08 -7.81
CA ILE A 151 12.82 -4.02 -9.19
C ILE A 151 13.01 -2.64 -9.82
N LEU A 152 12.85 -1.56 -9.07
CA LEU A 152 12.96 -0.20 -9.60
C LEU A 152 14.32 0.16 -10.22
N PRO A 153 15.49 -0.31 -9.76
CA PRO A 153 16.74 -0.04 -10.47
C PRO A 153 16.71 -0.57 -11.92
N GLN A 154 15.84 -1.53 -12.19
CA GLN A 154 15.70 -2.13 -13.51
C GLN A 154 14.60 -1.48 -14.37
N PHE A 155 13.57 -0.88 -13.75
CA PHE A 155 12.53 -0.09 -14.45
C PHE A 155 12.82 1.40 -14.47
N ALA A 156 13.72 1.85 -13.62
CA ALA A 156 13.98 3.23 -13.35
C ALA A 156 15.02 3.82 -14.30
N VAL A 157 14.74 3.88 -15.56
CA VAL A 157 15.30 5.01 -16.31
C VAL A 157 14.74 6.31 -15.71
N ALA A 158 13.51 6.31 -15.17
CA ALA A 158 12.87 7.45 -14.51
C ALA A 158 13.09 7.55 -13.01
N GLY A 159 12.85 6.46 -12.29
CA GLY A 159 13.06 6.45 -10.85
C GLY A 159 14.56 6.50 -10.50
N ARG A 160 15.44 5.97 -11.34
CA ARG A 160 16.87 6.03 -11.11
C ARG A 160 17.38 7.47 -11.11
N GLN A 161 16.97 8.31 -12.04
CA GLN A 161 17.42 9.71 -12.08
C GLN A 161 16.78 10.57 -11.00
N LEU A 162 15.51 10.33 -10.64
CA LEU A 162 14.88 11.00 -9.48
C LEU A 162 15.36 10.44 -8.14
N PHE A 163 15.74 9.14 -8.09
CA PHE A 163 16.14 8.47 -6.86
C PHE A 163 17.66 8.52 -6.62
N PHE A 164 18.49 8.50 -7.67
CA PHE A 164 19.97 8.50 -7.59
C PHE A 164 20.62 9.82 -7.99
N ALA A 165 19.90 10.75 -8.60
CA ALA A 165 20.44 12.06 -8.97
C ALA A 165 20.85 12.90 -7.75
N GLU A 166 20.47 12.48 -6.54
CA GLU A 166 20.91 13.09 -5.30
C GLU A 166 22.07 12.35 -4.60
N ALA A 167 22.61 11.27 -5.19
CA ALA A 167 23.78 10.58 -4.66
C ALA A 167 25.00 10.88 -5.54
N PRO A 168 26.00 11.68 -5.11
CA PRO A 168 27.23 11.88 -5.85
C PRO A 168 28.09 10.62 -5.79
N GLY A 169 28.41 10.03 -6.93
CA GLY A 169 29.35 8.92 -7.05
C GLY A 169 29.41 8.32 -8.46
N PRO A 170 30.54 7.77 -8.91
CA PRO A 170 30.76 7.27 -10.26
C PRO A 170 29.84 6.07 -10.57
N THR A 171 29.39 6.01 -11.80
CA THR A 171 28.17 5.37 -12.31
C THR A 171 28.25 3.87 -12.64
N GLU A 172 29.32 3.13 -12.34
CA GLU A 172 29.50 1.77 -12.89
C GLU A 172 29.90 0.65 -11.92
N GLU A 173 30.08 0.88 -10.63
CA GLU A 173 30.49 -0.19 -9.73
C GLU A 173 29.34 -0.81 -8.92
N LYS A 174 29.08 -2.09 -9.20
CA LYS A 174 28.35 -3.11 -8.41
C LYS A 174 27.08 -2.65 -7.69
N LEU A 175 25.95 -2.73 -8.38
CA LEU A 175 24.60 -2.41 -7.90
C LEU A 175 24.19 -3.20 -6.64
N THR A 176 24.65 -4.43 -6.46
CA THR A 176 24.22 -5.35 -5.41
C THR A 176 24.53 -4.92 -3.97
N PRO A 177 25.71 -4.40 -3.60
CA PRO A 177 25.96 -3.95 -2.23
C PRO A 177 25.16 -2.72 -1.83
N ARG A 178 24.95 -1.79 -2.78
CA ARG A 178 24.16 -0.56 -2.56
C ARG A 178 22.67 -0.84 -2.39
N ILE A 179 22.12 -1.79 -3.15
CA ILE A 179 20.71 -2.20 -3.03
C ILE A 179 20.45 -2.77 -1.62
N LYS A 180 21.32 -3.67 -1.15
CA LYS A 180 21.21 -4.28 0.18
C LYS A 180 21.30 -3.23 1.29
N SER A 181 22.25 -2.29 1.20
CA SER A 181 22.41 -1.23 2.20
C SER A 181 21.23 -0.27 2.24
N THR A 182 20.68 0.09 1.08
CA THR A 182 19.48 0.93 0.99
C THR A 182 18.26 0.21 1.56
N ALA A 183 18.04 -1.05 1.21
CA ALA A 183 16.98 -1.88 1.79
C ALA A 183 17.07 -1.92 3.32
N MET A 184 18.25 -2.21 3.86
CA MET A 184 18.48 -2.26 5.29
C MET A 184 18.19 -0.91 5.98
N SER A 185 18.54 0.20 5.33
CA SER A 185 18.27 1.54 5.87
C SER A 185 16.78 1.85 5.95
N LEU A 186 16.01 1.47 4.93
CA LEU A 186 14.56 1.65 4.93
C LEU A 186 13.88 0.74 5.95
N TRP A 187 14.37 -0.50 6.13
CA TRP A 187 13.92 -1.41 7.16
C TRP A 187 14.10 -0.83 8.57
N LYS A 188 15.26 -0.24 8.83
CA LYS A 188 15.55 0.39 10.14
C LYS A 188 14.58 1.51 10.46
N ILE A 189 14.23 2.35 9.47
CA ILE A 189 13.25 3.43 9.67
C ILE A 189 11.86 2.86 9.89
N TYR A 190 11.44 1.94 9.03
CA TYR A 190 10.11 1.33 9.14
C TYR A 190 9.89 0.68 10.51
N PHE A 191 10.86 -0.13 10.94
CA PHE A 191 10.84 -0.76 12.26
C PHE A 191 10.93 0.25 13.40
N GLY A 192 11.81 1.25 13.27
CA GLY A 192 11.97 2.31 14.27
C GLY A 192 10.71 3.17 14.44
N MET A 193 10.03 3.51 13.32
CA MET A 193 8.73 4.21 13.37
C MET A 193 7.67 3.36 14.06
N THR A 194 7.57 2.07 13.72
CA THR A 194 6.62 1.16 14.35
C THR A 194 6.83 1.08 15.86
N LEU A 195 8.09 0.92 16.30
CA LEU A 195 8.41 0.81 17.73
C LEU A 195 8.09 2.11 18.48
N LEU A 196 8.45 3.25 17.89
CA LEU A 196 8.18 4.57 18.45
C LEU A 196 6.67 4.80 18.59
N GLU A 197 5.89 4.45 17.57
CA GLU A 197 4.43 4.60 17.59
C GLU A 197 3.79 3.71 18.67
N ILE A 198 4.20 2.43 18.78
CA ILE A 198 3.73 1.52 19.85
C ILE A 198 3.93 2.16 21.23
N LEU A 199 5.14 2.69 21.49
CA LEU A 199 5.45 3.33 22.77
C LEU A 199 4.61 4.56 23.01
N LEU A 200 4.47 5.45 22.02
CA LEU A 200 3.68 6.68 22.16
C LEU A 200 2.19 6.39 22.36
N LEU A 201 1.62 5.40 21.64
CA LEU A 201 0.24 4.98 21.84
C LEU A 201 0.02 4.37 23.23
N LYS A 202 0.99 3.59 23.73
CA LYS A 202 0.91 3.07 25.09
C LYS A 202 0.95 4.19 26.14
N PHE A 203 1.83 5.17 25.99
CA PHE A 203 1.88 6.33 26.86
C PHE A 203 0.62 7.21 26.76
N SER A 204 -0.07 7.20 25.63
CA SER A 204 -1.36 7.87 25.45
C SER A 204 -2.56 7.12 26.05
N GLY A 205 -2.33 6.00 26.77
CA GLY A 205 -3.34 5.21 27.47
C GLY A 205 -3.93 4.03 26.70
N MET A 206 -3.43 3.73 25.49
CA MET A 206 -3.89 2.57 24.73
C MET A 206 -3.36 1.26 25.34
N GLU A 207 -4.15 0.18 25.28
CA GLU A 207 -3.69 -1.16 25.64
C GLU A 207 -2.57 -1.65 24.73
N TRP A 208 -1.65 -2.48 25.27
CA TRP A 208 -0.50 -2.99 24.50
C TRP A 208 -0.91 -3.70 23.21
N PHE A 209 -1.93 -4.56 23.25
CA PHE A 209 -2.38 -5.29 22.08
C PHE A 209 -2.88 -4.36 20.99
N ASN A 210 -3.73 -3.39 21.35
CA ASN A 210 -4.27 -2.40 20.44
C ASN A 210 -3.17 -1.47 19.89
N ALA A 211 -2.22 -1.04 20.74
CA ALA A 211 -1.08 -0.22 20.33
C ALA A 211 -0.22 -0.92 19.27
N VAL A 212 0.06 -2.21 19.44
CA VAL A 212 0.81 -3.02 18.46
C VAL A 212 0.04 -3.15 17.15
N CYS A 213 -1.25 -3.53 17.21
CA CYS A 213 -2.06 -3.73 16.02
C CYS A 213 -2.26 -2.42 15.22
N HIS A 214 -2.57 -1.32 15.89
CA HIS A 214 -2.74 -0.02 15.24
C HIS A 214 -1.43 0.51 14.64
N SER A 215 -0.29 0.35 15.36
CA SER A 215 1.01 0.76 14.81
C SER A 215 1.43 -0.06 13.59
N PHE A 216 1.12 -1.36 13.57
CA PHE A 216 1.37 -2.19 12.39
C PHE A 216 0.55 -1.69 11.19
N SER A 217 -0.71 -1.35 11.41
CA SER A 217 -1.62 -0.91 10.36
C SER A 217 -1.36 0.53 9.91
N SER A 218 -1.00 1.46 10.81
CA SER A 218 -0.74 2.87 10.47
C SER A 218 0.56 3.05 9.69
N VAL A 219 1.69 2.46 10.16
CA VAL A 219 2.99 2.58 9.48
C VAL A 219 3.00 1.87 8.13
N SER A 220 2.23 0.80 7.98
CA SER A 220 2.07 0.11 6.69
C SER A 220 1.14 0.81 5.71
N GLY A 221 0.35 1.78 6.18
CA GLY A 221 -0.71 2.39 5.40
C GLY A 221 -1.86 1.43 5.11
N GLY A 222 -2.23 0.57 6.09
CA GLY A 222 -3.18 -0.52 5.87
C GLY A 222 -4.55 -0.37 6.53
N GLY A 223 -4.65 0.27 7.71
CA GLY A 223 -5.91 0.71 8.33
C GLY A 223 -6.78 -0.34 9.01
N PHE A 224 -6.32 -1.58 9.15
CA PHE A 224 -7.06 -2.56 9.95
C PHE A 224 -7.02 -2.23 11.44
N SER A 225 -8.16 -2.31 12.08
CA SER A 225 -8.31 -2.18 13.53
C SER A 225 -8.79 -3.50 14.14
N PRO A 226 -8.41 -3.80 15.40
CA PRO A 226 -9.02 -4.86 16.19
C PRO A 226 -10.50 -4.60 16.55
N HIS A 227 -10.96 -3.36 16.38
CA HIS A 227 -12.33 -2.91 16.70
C HIS A 227 -13.08 -2.53 15.43
N GLY A 228 -14.41 -2.78 15.41
CA GLY A 228 -15.27 -2.48 14.28
C GLY A 228 -15.50 -1.00 14.02
N ASP A 229 -15.34 -0.19 15.04
CA ASP A 229 -15.48 1.25 15.01
C ASP A 229 -14.14 2.00 14.71
N SER A 230 -13.13 1.25 14.26
CA SER A 230 -11.80 1.80 13.93
C SER A 230 -11.17 2.54 15.12
N LEU A 231 -11.05 3.87 15.04
CA LEU A 231 -10.49 4.71 16.10
C LEU A 231 -11.53 5.68 16.70
N ILE A 232 -12.80 5.44 16.46
CA ILE A 232 -13.88 6.26 17.04
C ILE A 232 -13.88 6.06 18.57
N GLY A 233 -13.95 7.17 19.31
CA GLY A 233 -13.97 7.13 20.77
C GLY A 233 -12.59 7.14 21.45
N TYR A 234 -11.49 7.04 20.72
CA TYR A 234 -10.17 7.25 21.29
C TYR A 234 -9.89 8.74 21.56
N SER A 235 -9.00 9.02 22.51
CA SER A 235 -8.62 10.38 22.89
C SER A 235 -7.96 11.14 21.74
N ASN A 236 -8.07 12.46 21.75
CA ASN A 236 -7.40 13.33 20.77
C ASN A 236 -5.89 13.10 20.72
N THR A 237 -5.25 12.75 21.83
CA THR A 237 -3.81 12.43 21.89
C THR A 237 -3.49 11.22 21.04
N VAL A 238 -4.30 10.17 21.13
CA VAL A 238 -4.16 8.96 20.29
C VAL A 238 -4.38 9.31 18.83
N LEU A 239 -5.44 10.05 18.50
CA LEU A 239 -5.76 10.44 17.13
C LEU A 239 -4.62 11.26 16.49
N TRP A 240 -4.08 12.25 17.18
CA TRP A 240 -2.97 13.05 16.68
C TRP A 240 -1.67 12.25 16.55
N THR A 241 -1.42 11.31 17.47
CA THR A 241 -0.26 10.40 17.37
C THR A 241 -0.36 9.57 16.10
N ILE A 242 -1.47 8.89 15.86
CA ILE A 242 -1.67 8.07 14.67
C ILE A 242 -1.65 8.93 13.40
N CYS A 243 -2.29 10.11 13.42
CA CYS A 243 -2.27 11.06 12.30
C CYS A 243 -0.84 11.44 11.90
N PHE A 244 0.03 11.70 12.87
CA PHE A 244 1.44 11.99 12.65
C PHE A 244 2.15 10.82 11.95
N PHE A 245 1.97 9.59 12.45
CA PHE A 245 2.61 8.41 11.83
C PHE A 245 2.03 8.09 10.45
N MET A 246 0.73 8.22 10.22
CA MET A 246 0.11 8.10 8.90
C MET A 246 0.69 9.10 7.90
N PHE A 247 0.85 10.37 8.31
CA PHE A 247 1.48 11.39 7.48
C PHE A 247 2.89 10.98 7.06
N PHE A 248 3.71 10.49 7.99
CA PHE A 248 5.08 10.05 7.67
C PHE A 248 5.11 8.70 6.95
N ALA A 249 4.17 7.80 7.15
CA ALA A 249 4.02 6.58 6.35
C ALA A 249 3.73 6.89 4.88
N GLY A 250 2.98 7.97 4.59
CA GLY A 250 2.76 8.49 3.24
C GLY A 250 3.93 9.27 2.65
N ALA A 251 4.92 9.67 3.44
CA ALA A 251 6.12 10.37 2.99
C ALA A 251 7.23 9.38 2.57
N SER A 252 8.14 9.81 1.70
CA SER A 252 9.25 8.97 1.23
C SER A 252 10.18 8.53 2.36
N TYR A 253 10.29 7.21 2.61
CA TYR A 253 11.20 6.65 3.62
C TYR A 253 12.67 6.93 3.35
N ASN A 254 13.06 7.01 2.07
CA ASN A 254 14.43 7.37 1.70
C ASN A 254 14.77 8.81 2.12
N LEU A 255 13.81 9.73 1.94
CA LEU A 255 13.97 11.12 2.35
C LEU A 255 14.00 11.25 3.88
N GLN A 256 13.18 10.48 4.58
CA GLN A 256 13.19 10.40 6.05
C GLN A 256 14.52 9.86 6.57
N TYR A 257 15.08 8.82 5.95
CA TYR A 257 16.41 8.30 6.30
C TYR A 257 17.49 9.37 6.19
N ARG A 258 17.47 10.16 5.12
CA ARG A 258 18.42 11.27 4.95
C ARG A 258 18.24 12.37 5.98
N ALA A 259 16.99 12.70 6.33
CA ALA A 259 16.70 13.69 7.37
C ALA A 259 17.21 13.22 8.73
N TRP A 260 16.97 11.95 9.06
CA TRP A 260 17.46 11.34 10.30
C TRP A 260 18.97 11.24 10.35
N SER A 261 19.62 10.69 9.31
CA SER A 261 21.07 10.50 9.28
C SER A 261 21.85 11.81 9.36
N LYS A 262 21.25 12.93 8.94
CA LYS A 262 21.85 14.27 9.00
C LYS A 262 21.33 15.10 10.19
N PHE A 263 20.46 14.56 11.03
CA PHE A 263 19.75 15.29 12.09
C PHE A 263 19.18 16.63 11.61
N ASN A 264 18.71 16.70 10.37
CA ASN A 264 18.23 17.92 9.74
C ASN A 264 16.86 17.72 9.06
N PRO A 265 15.74 18.08 9.71
CA PRO A 265 14.41 17.93 9.13
C PRO A 265 14.15 18.85 7.94
N LEU A 266 14.90 19.93 7.76
CA LEU A 266 14.76 20.85 6.63
C LEU A 266 15.08 20.17 5.28
N VAL A 267 15.79 19.03 5.30
CA VAL A 267 16.04 18.21 4.10
C VAL A 267 14.72 17.74 3.46
N LEU A 268 13.67 17.49 4.25
CA LEU A 268 12.34 17.11 3.76
C LEU A 268 11.77 18.20 2.85
N PHE A 269 11.82 19.45 3.29
CA PHE A 269 11.27 20.59 2.56
C PHE A 269 12.10 21.06 1.36
N LYS A 270 13.34 20.57 1.19
CA LYS A 270 14.13 20.78 -0.03
C LYS A 270 13.64 19.91 -1.20
N ASN A 271 12.93 18.82 -0.93
CA ASN A 271 12.37 17.94 -1.95
C ASN A 271 11.03 18.50 -2.46
N GLU A 272 10.89 18.60 -3.79
CA GLU A 272 9.69 19.18 -4.43
C GLU A 272 8.46 18.28 -4.25
N GLU A 273 8.62 16.95 -4.33
CA GLU A 273 7.52 16.00 -4.10
C GLU A 273 6.97 16.12 -2.68
N PHE A 274 7.85 16.16 -1.66
CA PHE A 274 7.44 16.30 -0.27
C PHE A 274 6.72 17.64 -0.01
N ARG A 275 7.19 18.73 -0.60
CA ARG A 275 6.50 20.03 -0.48
C ARG A 275 5.11 19.97 -1.10
N THR A 276 4.97 19.33 -2.27
CA THR A 276 3.68 19.17 -2.93
C THR A 276 2.75 18.31 -2.08
N TYR A 277 3.23 17.16 -1.57
CA TYR A 277 2.50 16.30 -0.64
C TYR A 277 2.00 17.07 0.59
N PHE A 278 2.91 17.75 1.27
CA PHE A 278 2.61 18.56 2.45
C PHE A 278 1.56 19.64 2.15
N SER A 279 1.73 20.37 1.04
CA SER A 279 0.77 21.41 0.63
C SER A 279 -0.61 20.85 0.33
N ILE A 280 -0.72 19.70 -0.36
CA ILE A 280 -2.00 19.06 -0.65
C ILE A 280 -2.69 18.64 0.66
N VAL A 281 -1.96 18.02 1.59
CA VAL A 281 -2.51 17.62 2.90
C VAL A 281 -3.03 18.83 3.66
N ILE A 282 -2.25 19.89 3.77
CA ILE A 282 -2.66 21.11 4.52
C ILE A 282 -3.87 21.78 3.86
N VAL A 283 -3.84 21.97 2.54
CA VAL A 283 -4.94 22.66 1.83
C VAL A 283 -6.24 21.86 1.97
N LEU A 284 -6.21 20.56 1.69
CA LEU A 284 -7.42 19.73 1.78
C LEU A 284 -7.91 19.61 3.23
N ALA A 285 -7.01 19.50 4.21
CA ALA A 285 -7.40 19.44 5.62
C ALA A 285 -8.05 20.75 6.09
N LEU A 286 -7.53 21.90 5.69
CA LEU A 286 -8.13 23.18 6.03
C LEU A 286 -9.48 23.41 5.34
N LEU A 287 -9.61 23.04 4.07
CA LEU A 287 -10.89 23.10 3.35
C LEU A 287 -11.94 22.19 4.02
N LEU A 288 -11.54 20.96 4.37
CA LEU A 288 -12.42 20.02 5.05
C LEU A 288 -12.77 20.52 6.47
N ALA A 289 -11.82 21.10 7.22
CA ALA A 289 -12.09 21.67 8.53
C ALA A 289 -13.12 22.80 8.45
N THR A 290 -12.99 23.68 7.44
CA THR A 290 -13.95 24.75 7.19
C THR A 290 -15.34 24.19 6.88
N SER A 291 -15.43 23.16 6.03
CA SER A 291 -16.71 22.51 5.72
C SER A 291 -17.35 21.87 6.96
N LEU A 292 -16.57 21.18 7.78
CA LEU A 292 -17.06 20.54 9.02
C LEU A 292 -17.52 21.57 10.05
N TYR A 293 -16.81 22.68 10.19
CA TYR A 293 -17.19 23.76 11.11
C TYR A 293 -18.51 24.41 10.68
N LEU A 294 -18.71 24.63 9.37
CA LEU A 294 -19.91 25.31 8.86
C LEU A 294 -21.15 24.40 8.81
N HIS A 295 -21.00 23.09 8.56
CA HIS A 295 -22.13 22.21 8.23
C HIS A 295 -22.35 21.07 9.23
N SER A 296 -21.34 20.66 10.00
CA SER A 296 -21.41 19.44 10.83
C SER A 296 -21.44 19.70 12.33
N HIS A 297 -21.57 20.95 12.77
CA HIS A 297 -21.70 21.36 14.18
C HIS A 297 -20.53 20.94 15.09
N TYR A 298 -19.35 20.65 14.52
CA TYR A 298 -18.14 20.46 15.30
C TYR A 298 -17.61 21.82 15.78
N ASP A 299 -16.99 21.84 16.96
CA ASP A 299 -16.18 22.97 17.39
C ASP A 299 -14.90 23.11 16.53
N ILE A 300 -14.19 24.20 16.66
CA ILE A 300 -12.98 24.46 15.85
C ILE A 300 -11.94 23.36 16.04
N LEU A 301 -11.73 22.91 17.28
CA LEU A 301 -10.72 21.90 17.60
C LEU A 301 -11.13 20.52 17.03
N GLY A 302 -12.39 20.13 17.18
CA GLY A 302 -12.95 18.91 16.61
C GLY A 302 -12.88 18.91 15.09
N SER A 303 -13.27 20.02 14.44
CA SER A 303 -13.17 20.18 12.99
C SER A 303 -11.74 20.02 12.49
N LEU A 304 -10.76 20.61 13.16
CA LEU A 304 -9.35 20.46 12.82
C LEU A 304 -8.87 19.02 13.05
N THR A 305 -9.18 18.43 14.20
CA THR A 305 -8.71 17.07 14.53
C THR A 305 -9.23 16.06 13.53
N HIS A 306 -10.54 16.04 13.27
CA HIS A 306 -11.14 15.05 12.37
C HIS A 306 -10.78 15.31 10.91
N SER A 307 -10.64 16.55 10.46
CA SER A 307 -10.23 16.86 9.09
C SER A 307 -8.79 16.46 8.81
N PHE A 308 -7.83 16.83 9.67
CA PHE A 308 -6.44 16.42 9.51
C PHE A 308 -6.29 14.90 9.58
N PHE A 309 -6.97 14.27 10.54
CA PHE A 309 -6.96 12.82 10.65
C PHE A 309 -7.44 12.13 9.38
N GLN A 310 -8.64 12.50 8.86
CA GLN A 310 -9.22 11.86 7.68
C GLN A 310 -8.42 12.14 6.41
N ILE A 311 -7.93 13.36 6.21
CA ILE A 311 -7.10 13.69 5.05
C ILE A 311 -5.77 12.95 5.09
N CYS A 312 -5.10 12.89 6.24
CA CYS A 312 -3.88 12.08 6.38
C CYS A 312 -4.15 10.61 6.15
N SER A 313 -5.24 10.06 6.69
CA SER A 313 -5.66 8.68 6.52
C SER A 313 -5.91 8.33 5.06
N VAL A 314 -6.63 9.16 4.32
CA VAL A 314 -6.97 8.92 2.92
C VAL A 314 -5.77 9.09 2.00
N ILE A 315 -4.98 10.17 2.15
CA ILE A 315 -3.83 10.44 1.26
C ILE A 315 -2.67 9.47 1.52
N SER A 316 -2.44 9.07 2.78
CA SER A 316 -1.45 8.03 3.09
C SER A 316 -1.93 6.63 2.70
N THR A 317 -3.19 6.52 2.26
CA THR A 317 -3.89 5.27 1.96
C THR A 317 -3.98 4.32 3.15
N THR A 318 -4.06 4.85 4.36
CA THR A 318 -4.20 4.05 5.58
C THR A 318 -5.64 3.60 5.80
N GLY A 319 -6.63 4.50 5.65
CA GLY A 319 -8.04 4.14 5.76
C GLY A 319 -8.61 4.09 7.17
N PHE A 320 -7.88 4.48 8.21
CA PHE A 320 -8.44 4.65 9.56
C PHE A 320 -9.49 5.75 9.62
N CYS A 321 -10.46 5.59 10.51
CA CYS A 321 -11.55 6.54 10.72
C CYS A 321 -11.57 7.02 12.17
N SER A 322 -11.63 8.33 12.36
CA SER A 322 -11.81 8.97 13.68
C SER A 322 -13.28 9.24 13.99
N VAL A 323 -14.12 9.28 12.96
CA VAL A 323 -15.57 9.49 13.01
C VAL A 323 -16.22 8.83 11.81
N ASP A 324 -17.54 8.59 11.89
CA ASP A 324 -18.31 8.10 10.74
C ASP A 324 -18.57 9.24 9.73
N PHE A 325 -17.70 9.37 8.75
CA PHE A 325 -17.83 10.35 7.68
C PHE A 325 -18.95 10.02 6.66
N ALA A 326 -19.57 8.84 6.75
CA ALA A 326 -20.74 8.53 5.94
C ALA A 326 -21.93 9.47 6.24
N ASN A 327 -21.95 10.07 7.43
CA ASN A 327 -22.94 11.03 7.87
C ASN A 327 -22.56 12.50 7.62
N TRP A 328 -21.38 12.78 7.09
CA TRP A 328 -20.96 14.13 6.77
C TRP A 328 -21.76 14.75 5.62
N ASP A 329 -21.69 16.06 5.50
CA ASP A 329 -22.29 16.82 4.40
C ASP A 329 -21.68 16.45 3.04
N TYR A 330 -22.37 16.81 1.97
CA TYR A 330 -21.94 16.47 0.61
C TYR A 330 -20.57 17.06 0.25
N THR A 331 -20.32 18.31 0.64
CA THR A 331 -19.04 19.01 0.36
C THR A 331 -17.86 18.29 1.00
N SER A 332 -17.99 17.87 2.25
CA SER A 332 -16.97 17.11 2.98
C SER A 332 -16.68 15.77 2.33
N LYS A 333 -17.73 15.05 1.86
CA LYS A 333 -17.56 13.79 1.12
C LYS A 333 -16.86 13.98 -0.22
N VAL A 334 -17.15 15.06 -0.95
CA VAL A 334 -16.47 15.40 -2.22
C VAL A 334 -14.99 15.70 -1.98
N LEU A 335 -14.66 16.43 -0.91
CA LEU A 335 -13.26 16.69 -0.54
C LEU A 335 -12.51 15.41 -0.21
N LEU A 336 -13.12 14.47 0.52
CA LEU A 336 -12.54 13.15 0.77
C LEU A 336 -12.35 12.37 -0.53
N PHE A 337 -13.34 12.40 -1.43
CA PHE A 337 -13.25 11.73 -2.72
C PHE A 337 -12.09 12.27 -3.57
N ILE A 338 -11.90 13.58 -3.61
CA ILE A 338 -10.74 14.20 -4.27
C ILE A 338 -9.43 13.74 -3.62
N ALA A 339 -9.39 13.67 -2.28
CA ALA A 339 -8.22 13.21 -1.56
C ALA A 339 -7.85 11.74 -1.90
N MET A 340 -8.82 10.87 -2.22
CA MET A 340 -8.58 9.48 -2.61
C MET A 340 -7.74 9.33 -3.90
N PHE A 341 -7.75 10.34 -4.79
CA PHE A 341 -6.90 10.36 -5.98
C PHE A 341 -5.48 10.88 -5.72
N ALA A 342 -5.29 11.61 -4.63
CA ALA A 342 -3.98 12.07 -4.21
C ALA A 342 -3.30 10.96 -3.41
N GLY A 343 -2.52 10.13 -4.05
CA GLY A 343 -1.76 9.07 -3.36
C GLY A 343 -0.57 9.62 -2.57
N SER A 344 0.20 8.72 -2.01
CA SER A 344 1.39 9.00 -1.19
C SER A 344 2.63 9.34 -2.05
N CYS A 345 3.74 9.73 -1.41
CA CYS A 345 5.02 9.95 -2.07
C CYS A 345 5.63 8.66 -2.64
N ALA A 346 6.51 8.78 -3.62
CA ALA A 346 7.34 7.66 -4.06
C ALA A 346 8.19 7.10 -2.91
N SER A 347 8.42 5.78 -2.89
CA SER A 347 9.14 5.09 -1.82
C SER A 347 8.51 5.26 -0.42
N SER A 348 7.21 5.38 -0.35
CA SER A 348 6.39 5.30 0.86
C SER A 348 5.65 3.96 0.95
N ALA A 349 5.01 3.68 2.09
CA ALA A 349 4.18 2.49 2.25
C ALA A 349 2.82 2.60 1.53
N GLY A 350 2.29 3.78 1.28
CA GLY A 350 0.97 3.98 0.71
C GLY A 350 0.83 3.51 -0.74
N GLY A 351 -0.41 3.31 -1.19
CA GLY A 351 -0.80 2.95 -2.55
C GLY A 351 -1.12 4.14 -3.45
N GLY A 352 -2.01 3.93 -4.41
CA GLY A 352 -2.56 4.96 -5.29
C GLY A 352 -1.60 5.57 -6.30
N ILE A 353 -2.04 6.63 -6.99
CA ILE A 353 -1.19 7.38 -7.92
C ILE A 353 -0.25 8.27 -7.12
N LYS A 354 1.06 7.94 -7.14
CA LYS A 354 2.07 8.69 -6.38
C LYS A 354 2.10 10.18 -6.73
N ILE A 355 2.31 11.03 -5.74
CA ILE A 355 2.35 12.51 -5.89
C ILE A 355 3.32 12.95 -7.00
N VAL A 356 4.48 12.30 -7.13
CA VAL A 356 5.44 12.62 -8.19
C VAL A 356 4.84 12.46 -9.59
N ARG A 357 3.93 11.48 -9.80
CA ARG A 357 3.26 11.29 -11.09
C ARG A 357 2.29 12.43 -11.39
N TRP A 358 1.51 12.86 -10.41
CA TRP A 358 0.65 14.03 -10.54
C TRP A 358 1.44 15.31 -10.82
N LEU A 359 2.56 15.49 -10.12
CA LEU A 359 3.48 16.60 -10.33
C LEU A 359 4.03 16.60 -11.77
N LEU A 360 4.42 15.43 -12.29
CA LEU A 360 4.90 15.28 -13.66
C LEU A 360 3.79 15.56 -14.68
N VAL A 361 2.60 15.02 -14.49
CA VAL A 361 1.42 15.27 -15.36
C VAL A 361 1.13 16.77 -15.43
N ALA A 362 1.07 17.46 -14.30
CA ALA A 362 0.83 18.90 -14.26
C ALA A 362 1.93 19.69 -15.01
N LYS A 363 3.20 19.30 -14.86
CA LYS A 363 4.32 19.92 -15.59
C LYS A 363 4.30 19.63 -17.08
N ILE A 364 3.90 18.43 -17.51
CA ILE A 364 3.70 18.07 -18.91
C ILE A 364 2.60 18.95 -19.50
N MET A 365 1.45 19.02 -18.87
CA MET A 365 0.33 19.87 -19.33
C MET A 365 0.75 21.33 -19.47
N LYS A 366 1.44 21.88 -18.46
CA LYS A 366 1.98 23.25 -18.53
C LYS A 366 2.96 23.43 -19.69
N SER A 367 3.83 22.46 -19.94
CA SER A 367 4.80 22.49 -21.04
C SER A 367 4.12 22.44 -22.41
N GLU A 368 3.12 21.59 -22.57
CA GLU A 368 2.38 21.49 -23.84
C GLU A 368 1.56 22.76 -24.13
N LEU A 369 0.88 23.36 -23.13
CA LEU A 369 0.21 24.64 -23.26
C LEU A 369 1.20 25.77 -23.65
N ALA A 370 2.40 25.78 -23.04
CA ALA A 370 3.40 26.77 -23.38
C ALA A 370 3.97 26.59 -24.81
N LYS A 371 4.02 25.37 -25.35
CA LYS A 371 4.41 25.11 -26.76
C LYS A 371 3.40 25.63 -27.77
N ILE A 372 2.11 25.64 -27.40
CA ILE A 372 1.07 26.24 -28.29
C ILE A 372 1.36 27.73 -28.51
N LEU A 373 1.79 28.43 -27.45
CA LEU A 373 2.14 29.85 -27.53
C LEU A 373 3.51 30.10 -28.17
N HIS A 374 4.46 29.20 -27.95
CA HIS A 374 5.85 29.29 -28.41
C HIS A 374 6.30 27.99 -29.07
N PRO A 375 5.89 27.66 -30.32
CA PRO A 375 6.14 26.34 -30.94
C PRO A 375 7.60 25.96 -31.12
N LYS A 376 8.49 26.95 -31.23
CA LYS A 376 9.93 26.73 -31.41
C LYS A 376 10.70 26.61 -30.09
N ALA A 377 10.04 26.84 -28.95
CA ALA A 377 10.70 26.76 -27.66
C ALA A 377 10.89 25.29 -27.18
N VAL A 378 12.07 24.99 -26.68
CA VAL A 378 12.39 23.67 -26.09
C VAL A 378 12.17 23.76 -24.59
N TYR A 379 11.16 23.04 -24.09
CA TYR A 379 10.87 22.98 -22.67
C TYR A 379 11.45 21.71 -22.06
N ASN A 380 12.37 21.86 -21.14
CA ASN A 380 12.90 20.77 -20.32
C ASN A 380 12.13 20.68 -19.01
N ILE A 381 11.39 19.59 -18.83
CA ILE A 381 10.66 19.32 -17.58
C ILE A 381 11.66 18.89 -16.50
N LYS A 382 11.62 19.57 -15.35
CA LYS A 382 12.50 19.32 -14.22
C LYS A 382 11.68 18.99 -12.97
N VAL A 383 12.19 18.09 -12.12
CA VAL A 383 11.74 17.89 -10.76
C VAL A 383 12.90 18.23 -9.82
N GLY A 384 12.70 19.25 -9.00
CA GLY A 384 13.81 19.88 -8.27
C GLY A 384 14.85 20.46 -9.22
N ARG A 385 16.09 19.96 -9.12
CA ARG A 385 17.22 20.39 -9.98
C ARG A 385 17.46 19.49 -11.19
N TYR A 386 16.73 18.38 -11.33
CA TYR A 386 17.00 17.34 -12.32
C TYR A 386 16.05 17.39 -13.49
N SER A 387 16.59 17.31 -14.70
CA SER A 387 15.80 17.17 -15.93
C SER A 387 15.26 15.74 -16.05
N VAL A 388 13.98 15.61 -16.37
CA VAL A 388 13.31 14.32 -16.52
C VAL A 388 13.37 13.88 -17.98
N PRO A 389 13.90 12.68 -18.28
CA PRO A 389 13.94 12.14 -19.64
C PRO A 389 12.54 11.98 -20.24
N LYS A 390 12.44 12.13 -21.56
CA LYS A 390 11.15 12.00 -22.26
C LYS A 390 10.48 10.64 -22.06
N ASP A 391 11.25 9.56 -22.07
CA ASP A 391 10.73 8.20 -21.88
C ASP A 391 10.00 8.05 -20.55
N VAL A 392 10.50 8.73 -19.52
CA VAL A 392 9.88 8.78 -18.19
C VAL A 392 8.56 9.52 -18.20
N LEU A 393 8.49 10.62 -18.92
CA LEU A 393 7.27 11.40 -19.06
C LEU A 393 6.20 10.56 -19.76
N TYR A 394 6.56 9.85 -20.86
CA TYR A 394 5.65 8.94 -21.55
C TYR A 394 5.19 7.78 -20.67
N GLN A 395 6.10 7.14 -19.95
CA GLN A 395 5.76 6.05 -19.00
C GLN A 395 4.81 6.54 -17.90
N THR A 396 4.99 7.77 -17.42
CA THR A 396 4.10 8.36 -16.41
C THR A 396 2.70 8.59 -16.98
N LEU A 397 2.58 9.16 -18.18
CA LEU A 397 1.29 9.35 -18.84
C LEU A 397 0.59 8.01 -19.11
N MET A 398 1.33 7.02 -19.64
CA MET A 398 0.78 5.68 -19.87
C MET A 398 0.27 5.06 -18.56
N PHE A 399 1.05 5.15 -17.48
CA PHE A 399 0.63 4.63 -16.18
C PHE A 399 -0.69 5.26 -15.72
N VAL A 400 -0.78 6.60 -15.74
CA VAL A 400 -2.00 7.31 -15.30
C VAL A 400 -3.18 6.96 -16.19
N SER A 401 -2.97 6.88 -17.51
CA SER A 401 -4.04 6.50 -18.46
C SER A 401 -4.55 5.09 -18.22
N PHE A 402 -3.66 4.10 -18.03
CA PHE A 402 -4.07 2.72 -17.72
C PHE A 402 -4.74 2.62 -16.35
N TYR A 403 -4.23 3.35 -15.34
CA TYR A 403 -4.85 3.39 -14.01
C TYR A 403 -6.30 3.90 -14.11
N LEU A 404 -6.54 5.00 -14.79
CA LEU A 404 -7.87 5.58 -14.97
C LEU A 404 -8.79 4.68 -15.81
N ALA A 405 -8.25 3.98 -16.82
CA ALA A 405 -9.01 3.02 -17.61
C ALA A 405 -9.46 1.81 -16.79
N ILE A 406 -8.56 1.22 -15.99
CA ILE A 406 -8.90 0.10 -15.09
C ILE A 406 -9.90 0.56 -14.04
N LEU A 407 -9.66 1.72 -13.41
CA LEU A 407 -10.57 2.30 -12.44
C LEU A 407 -11.99 2.49 -13.03
N GLY A 408 -12.08 3.06 -14.23
CA GLY A 408 -13.36 3.25 -14.92
C GLY A 408 -14.05 1.93 -15.22
N LEU A 409 -13.30 0.93 -15.70
CA LEU A 409 -13.85 -0.40 -16.00
C LEU A 409 -14.37 -1.09 -14.73
N SER A 410 -13.56 -1.13 -13.67
CA SER A 410 -13.96 -1.73 -12.37
C SER A 410 -15.15 -0.99 -11.77
N ALA A 411 -15.12 0.35 -11.75
CA ALA A 411 -16.21 1.16 -11.22
C ALA A 411 -17.55 0.90 -11.94
N LEU A 412 -17.53 0.87 -13.27
CA LEU A 412 -18.73 0.61 -14.08
C LEU A 412 -19.24 -0.83 -13.87
N THR A 413 -18.34 -1.81 -13.87
CA THR A 413 -18.73 -3.22 -13.69
C THR A 413 -19.34 -3.44 -12.31
N ILE A 414 -18.71 -2.95 -11.24
CA ILE A 414 -19.25 -3.07 -9.88
C ILE A 414 -20.55 -2.29 -9.74
N ALA A 415 -20.66 -1.07 -10.31
CA ALA A 415 -21.89 -0.28 -10.26
C ALA A 415 -23.08 -0.99 -10.91
N VAL A 416 -22.85 -1.70 -12.02
CA VAL A 416 -23.91 -2.50 -12.69
C VAL A 416 -24.31 -3.71 -11.85
N ILE A 417 -23.35 -4.44 -11.27
CA ILE A 417 -23.63 -5.63 -10.44
C ILE A 417 -24.38 -5.23 -9.16
N GLU A 418 -23.90 -4.20 -8.47
CA GLU A 418 -24.48 -3.75 -7.19
C GLU A 418 -25.68 -2.81 -7.37
N GLN A 419 -26.00 -2.42 -8.59
CA GLN A 419 -27.05 -1.44 -8.92
C GLN A 419 -26.92 -0.14 -8.09
N ASN A 420 -25.70 0.23 -7.76
CA ASN A 420 -25.38 1.37 -6.93
C ASN A 420 -24.07 2.06 -7.41
N THR A 421 -24.25 3.25 -8.00
CA THR A 421 -23.13 4.01 -8.58
C THR A 421 -22.12 4.45 -7.51
N ILE A 422 -22.56 4.84 -6.31
CA ILE A 422 -21.67 5.27 -5.24
C ILE A 422 -20.81 4.11 -4.77
N VAL A 423 -21.39 2.92 -4.58
CA VAL A 423 -20.66 1.71 -4.23
C VAL A 423 -19.67 1.36 -5.34
N GLY A 424 -20.09 1.37 -6.61
CA GLY A 424 -19.21 1.03 -7.72
C GLY A 424 -18.00 1.95 -7.83
N ILE A 425 -18.21 3.27 -7.84
CA ILE A 425 -17.12 4.22 -7.98
C ILE A 425 -16.21 4.21 -6.75
N SER A 426 -16.77 4.29 -5.55
CA SER A 426 -15.96 4.42 -4.34
C SER A 426 -15.23 3.14 -3.96
N SER A 427 -15.79 1.95 -4.24
CA SER A 427 -15.07 0.68 -4.06
C SER A 427 -13.89 0.55 -5.01
N ALA A 428 -14.08 0.89 -6.30
CA ALA A 428 -12.99 0.85 -7.28
C ALA A 428 -11.86 1.84 -6.94
N VAL A 429 -12.19 3.08 -6.56
CA VAL A 429 -11.18 4.07 -6.14
C VAL A 429 -10.45 3.61 -4.89
N SER A 430 -11.17 3.09 -3.89
CA SER A 430 -10.61 2.62 -2.64
C SER A 430 -9.73 1.38 -2.82
N SER A 431 -10.18 0.38 -3.59
CA SER A 431 -9.43 -0.86 -3.80
C SER A 431 -8.20 -0.67 -4.67
N LEU A 432 -8.32 0.02 -5.80
CA LEU A 432 -7.19 0.31 -6.70
C LEU A 432 -6.20 1.30 -6.06
N GLY A 433 -6.70 2.21 -5.20
CA GLY A 433 -5.88 3.12 -4.40
C GLY A 433 -5.25 2.46 -3.16
N ASN A 434 -5.70 1.26 -2.77
CA ASN A 434 -5.36 0.59 -1.51
C ASN A 434 -5.64 1.49 -0.28
N ILE A 435 -6.85 2.08 -0.21
CA ILE A 435 -7.23 3.05 0.83
C ILE A 435 -8.02 2.39 1.97
N GLY A 436 -8.89 1.42 1.62
CA GLY A 436 -9.72 0.66 2.55
C GLY A 436 -11.19 1.05 2.48
N PRO A 437 -11.69 2.01 3.25
CA PRO A 437 -13.09 2.39 3.22
C PRO A 437 -13.46 3.08 1.92
N GLY A 438 -14.69 2.83 1.46
CA GLY A 438 -15.32 3.61 0.39
C GLY A 438 -16.12 4.79 0.94
N LEU A 439 -17.01 5.34 0.13
CA LEU A 439 -17.96 6.39 0.50
C LEU A 439 -19.36 5.81 0.65
N GLY A 440 -20.16 6.41 1.53
CA GLY A 440 -21.52 5.99 1.80
C GLY A 440 -21.62 4.98 2.95
N LYS A 441 -22.84 4.48 3.20
CA LYS A 441 -23.13 3.67 4.40
C LYS A 441 -22.74 2.19 4.25
N ILE A 442 -22.75 1.65 3.01
CA ILE A 442 -22.52 0.21 2.77
C ILE A 442 -21.06 -0.15 2.97
N ILE A 443 -20.14 0.58 2.30
CA ILE A 443 -18.70 0.32 2.29
C ILE A 443 -17.90 1.48 2.90
N GLY A 444 -18.57 2.33 3.66
CA GLY A 444 -17.95 3.48 4.36
C GLY A 444 -17.15 3.07 5.60
N PRO A 445 -16.87 4.04 6.48
CA PRO A 445 -15.96 3.85 7.63
C PRO A 445 -16.41 2.78 8.62
N LEU A 446 -17.71 2.63 8.82
CA LEU A 446 -18.33 1.59 9.67
C LEU A 446 -19.02 0.50 8.84
N GLY A 447 -18.87 0.54 7.53
CA GLY A 447 -19.46 -0.43 6.61
C GLY A 447 -18.61 -1.68 6.44
N SER A 448 -19.17 -2.66 5.72
CA SER A 448 -18.50 -3.91 5.39
C SER A 448 -18.73 -4.27 3.93
N PHE A 449 -17.72 -4.84 3.29
CA PHE A 449 -17.81 -5.38 1.94
C PHE A 449 -18.53 -6.75 1.89
N ASP A 450 -18.94 -7.29 3.04
CA ASP A 450 -19.60 -8.60 3.12
C ASP A 450 -20.91 -8.66 2.33
N SER A 451 -21.67 -7.58 2.33
CA SER A 451 -22.97 -7.50 1.64
C SER A 451 -22.85 -7.45 0.11
N LEU A 452 -21.67 -7.24 -0.45
CA LEU A 452 -21.49 -7.15 -1.89
C LEU A 452 -21.55 -8.53 -2.56
N HIS A 453 -21.94 -8.53 -3.84
CA HIS A 453 -21.94 -9.73 -4.66
C HIS A 453 -20.54 -10.34 -4.78
N GLU A 454 -20.42 -11.67 -4.85
CA GLU A 454 -19.11 -12.35 -4.92
C GLU A 454 -18.25 -11.91 -6.12
N ILE A 455 -18.87 -11.65 -7.27
CA ILE A 455 -18.15 -11.16 -8.46
C ILE A 455 -17.57 -9.77 -8.19
N SER A 456 -18.31 -8.89 -7.53
CA SER A 456 -17.79 -7.56 -7.13
C SER A 456 -16.59 -7.70 -6.19
N LYS A 457 -16.65 -8.62 -5.22
CA LYS A 457 -15.52 -8.92 -4.32
C LYS A 457 -14.29 -9.41 -5.07
N ILE A 458 -14.47 -10.28 -6.08
CA ILE A 458 -13.35 -10.77 -6.92
C ILE A 458 -12.72 -9.62 -7.72
N ILE A 459 -13.51 -8.72 -8.29
CA ILE A 459 -12.99 -7.54 -9.01
C ILE A 459 -12.19 -6.66 -8.03
N ILE A 460 -12.72 -6.41 -6.84
CA ILE A 460 -12.05 -5.63 -5.80
C ILE A 460 -10.74 -6.29 -5.38
N ILE A 461 -10.69 -7.62 -5.22
CA ILE A 461 -9.45 -8.39 -4.94
C ILE A 461 -8.40 -8.15 -6.04
N LEU A 462 -8.81 -8.19 -7.30
CA LEU A 462 -7.89 -7.93 -8.43
C LEU A 462 -7.39 -6.47 -8.40
N ASP A 463 -8.27 -5.52 -8.14
CA ASP A 463 -7.91 -4.10 -8.03
C ASP A 463 -6.89 -3.86 -6.89
N MET A 464 -7.06 -4.51 -5.74
CA MET A 464 -6.11 -4.44 -4.62
C MET A 464 -4.70 -4.90 -5.03
N TYR A 465 -4.59 -6.03 -5.76
CA TYR A 465 -3.30 -6.50 -6.27
C TYR A 465 -2.72 -5.58 -7.33
N ILE A 466 -3.54 -5.11 -8.27
CA ILE A 466 -3.13 -4.21 -9.35
C ILE A 466 -2.61 -2.89 -8.77
N GLY A 467 -3.33 -2.31 -7.81
CA GLY A 467 -2.95 -1.08 -7.13
C GLY A 467 -1.62 -1.23 -6.40
N ARG A 468 -1.47 -2.31 -5.63
CA ARG A 468 -0.27 -2.57 -4.80
C ARG A 468 0.97 -2.86 -5.61
N LEU A 469 0.85 -3.63 -6.69
CA LEU A 469 1.95 -3.99 -7.59
C LEU A 469 2.30 -2.89 -8.61
N GLU A 470 1.62 -1.75 -8.58
CA GLU A 470 1.82 -0.61 -9.50
C GLU A 470 1.58 -0.95 -10.99
N LEU A 471 0.53 -1.71 -11.30
CA LEU A 471 0.06 -2.04 -12.66
C LEU A 471 1.05 -2.84 -13.51
N ILE A 472 2.29 -2.36 -13.68
CA ILE A 472 3.25 -2.91 -14.64
C ILE A 472 3.58 -4.39 -14.37
N PRO A 473 3.95 -4.83 -13.15
CA PRO A 473 4.20 -6.23 -12.86
C PRO A 473 3.01 -7.14 -13.14
N PHE A 474 1.80 -6.64 -12.92
CA PHE A 474 0.58 -7.40 -13.18
C PHE A 474 0.27 -7.49 -14.68
N LEU A 475 0.33 -6.37 -15.41
CA LEU A 475 0.07 -6.32 -16.86
C LEU A 475 1.08 -7.13 -17.68
N VAL A 476 2.31 -7.22 -17.20
CA VAL A 476 3.38 -8.01 -17.83
C VAL A 476 3.00 -9.50 -17.94
N LEU A 477 2.23 -10.06 -17.00
CA LEU A 477 1.76 -11.45 -17.06
C LEU A 477 0.92 -11.78 -18.31
N PHE A 478 0.21 -10.79 -18.86
CA PHE A 478 -0.66 -10.98 -20.03
C PHE A 478 0.09 -10.87 -21.36
N GLN A 479 1.37 -10.50 -21.34
CA GLN A 479 2.16 -10.33 -22.55
C GLN A 479 2.73 -11.68 -23.05
N LYS A 480 2.25 -12.17 -24.20
CA LYS A 480 2.66 -13.47 -24.78
C LYS A 480 4.17 -13.64 -24.94
N SER A 481 4.90 -12.57 -25.27
CA SER A 481 6.36 -12.60 -25.47
C SER A 481 7.15 -13.01 -24.22
N ILE A 482 6.57 -12.89 -23.02
CA ILE A 482 7.21 -13.27 -21.76
C ILE A 482 7.19 -14.78 -21.57
N TRP A 483 6.13 -15.43 -22.02
CA TRP A 483 5.94 -16.87 -21.88
C TRP A 483 6.69 -17.70 -22.94
N THR A 484 7.31 -17.06 -23.94
CA THR A 484 8.19 -17.75 -24.87
C THR A 484 9.39 -18.32 -24.10
N LEU A 485 9.38 -19.64 -23.92
CA LEU A 485 10.45 -20.40 -23.26
C LEU A 485 11.71 -20.32 -24.12
N HIS A 486 12.72 -19.58 -23.69
CA HIS A 486 14.07 -19.79 -24.17
C HIS A 486 14.64 -21.00 -23.43
N LYS A 487 14.86 -22.10 -24.18
CA LYS A 487 15.65 -23.25 -23.74
C LYS A 487 17.05 -22.84 -23.34
#